data_4f59c3c94a93450c10757c4bcf2286c0
#
_entry.id   4f59c3c94a93450c10757c4bcf2286c0
#
_cell.length_a   1.000
_cell.length_b   1.000
_cell.length_c   1.000
_cell.angle_alpha   90.00
_cell.angle_beta   90.00
_cell.angle_gamma   90.00
#
_symmetry.space_group_name_H-M   'P 1'
#
loop_
_entity.id
_entity.type
_entity.pdbx_description
1 polymer ?
#
loop_
_entity_poly.entity_id
_entity_poly.type
_entity_poly.pdbx_seq_one_letter_code
_entity_poly.pdbx_strand_id
1 'polypeptide(L)'
;MFQYSCLVSLAKKLDTFAVCPLSFQGGSKSRLMDCFKLGFATDGYNTVVNDTYTESGFSFHPGIFETVKDHNWDIRGYFQSEKYFKDNESLIRDEFQFKDDLISSCDRDDMDPTNKIAIHIRRGDYINLGDVHPFPGKEYYTKAMEMFPGREFLIFSDDIEWCRKSDMFSGEEKNGYFFSRGNQYQDMCLMSQCDGHIIANSSFSWWGAWLANKEKVIAPKTWFGSKGPQDWQDVYCEGWTVL
;
A
#
# COMPACT_ATOMS: atom_id res chain seq x y z
N MET A 1 4.02 -5.83 -2.56
CA MET A 1 4.85 -5.09 -1.61
C MET A 1 4.93 -5.82 -0.26
N PHE A 2 3.87 -6.09 0.46
CA PHE A 2 3.92 -6.79 1.77
C PHE A 2 4.71 -8.10 1.75
N GLN A 3 4.43 -8.98 0.80
CA GLN A 3 5.16 -10.25 0.63
C GLN A 3 6.67 -10.03 0.43
N TYR A 4 7.03 -9.07 -0.41
CA TYR A 4 8.42 -8.71 -0.65
C TYR A 4 9.10 -8.16 0.62
N SER A 5 8.44 -7.26 1.34
CA SER A 5 8.97 -6.68 2.58
C SER A 5 9.16 -7.73 3.67
N CYS A 6 8.21 -8.65 3.83
CA CYS A 6 8.32 -9.77 4.76
C CYS A 6 9.53 -10.67 4.38
N LEU A 7 9.66 -11.03 3.09
CA LEU A 7 10.76 -11.84 2.58
C LEU A 7 12.11 -11.19 2.85
N VAL A 8 12.28 -9.90 2.50
CA VAL A 8 13.53 -9.14 2.68
C VAL A 8 13.87 -9.04 4.16
N SER A 9 12.89 -8.69 5.00
CA SER A 9 13.09 -8.56 6.44
C SER A 9 13.47 -9.88 7.09
N LEU A 10 12.83 -10.97 6.68
CA LEU A 10 13.14 -12.32 7.17
C LEU A 10 14.56 -12.74 6.77
N ALA A 11 14.94 -12.56 5.51
CA ALA A 11 16.26 -12.89 5.01
C ALA A 11 17.36 -12.07 5.72
N LYS A 12 17.11 -10.77 5.95
CA LYS A 12 18.02 -9.90 6.71
C LYS A 12 18.18 -10.36 8.14
N LYS A 13 17.08 -10.74 8.81
CA LYS A 13 17.12 -11.23 10.20
C LYS A 13 17.85 -12.57 10.34
N LEU A 14 17.74 -13.44 9.33
CA LEU A 14 18.36 -14.76 9.31
C LEU A 14 19.76 -14.78 8.68
N ASP A 15 20.27 -13.60 8.27
CA ASP A 15 21.56 -13.45 7.56
C ASP A 15 21.67 -14.40 6.35
N THR A 16 20.64 -14.40 5.50
CA THR A 16 20.51 -15.28 4.33
C THR A 16 20.04 -14.52 3.10
N PHE A 17 19.87 -15.23 1.99
CA PHE A 17 19.46 -14.65 0.71
C PHE A 17 17.95 -14.67 0.56
N ALA A 18 17.39 -13.55 0.06
CA ALA A 18 16.02 -13.50 -0.41
C ALA A 18 15.97 -13.84 -1.90
N VAL A 19 15.13 -14.79 -2.27
CA VAL A 19 14.84 -15.14 -3.65
C VAL A 19 13.39 -14.80 -3.95
N CYS A 20 13.17 -13.87 -4.86
CA CYS A 20 11.84 -13.47 -5.29
C CYS A 20 11.74 -13.65 -6.81
N PRO A 21 10.79 -14.43 -7.33
CA PRO A 21 10.57 -14.49 -8.77
C PRO A 21 10.12 -13.10 -9.26
N LEU A 22 11.05 -12.35 -9.83
CA LEU A 22 10.80 -11.00 -10.37
C LEU A 22 10.13 -11.07 -11.76
N SER A 23 10.18 -12.25 -12.39
CA SER A 23 9.43 -12.59 -13.60
C SER A 23 8.61 -13.85 -13.37
N PHE A 24 7.35 -13.90 -13.77
CA PHE A 24 6.51 -15.09 -13.65
C PHE A 24 6.65 -16.00 -14.88
N GLN A 25 6.45 -17.31 -14.72
CA GLN A 25 6.33 -18.23 -15.87
C GLN A 25 5.24 -17.71 -16.81
N GLY A 26 5.62 -17.42 -18.06
CA GLY A 26 4.73 -16.80 -19.06
C GLY A 26 5.13 -15.36 -19.44
N GLY A 27 6.24 -14.84 -18.90
CA GLY A 27 6.86 -13.59 -19.34
C GLY A 27 6.29 -12.30 -18.74
N SER A 28 5.32 -12.37 -17.80
CA SER A 28 4.92 -11.18 -17.06
C SER A 28 5.91 -10.90 -15.94
N LYS A 29 6.48 -9.67 -15.97
CA LYS A 29 7.35 -9.19 -14.89
C LYS A 29 6.54 -8.85 -13.64
N SER A 30 7.16 -8.96 -12.48
CA SER A 30 6.60 -8.37 -11.27
C SER A 30 6.41 -6.87 -11.49
N ARG A 31 5.19 -6.38 -11.23
CA ARG A 31 4.87 -4.94 -11.34
C ARG A 31 5.65 -4.06 -10.36
N LEU A 32 6.23 -4.63 -9.32
CA LEU A 32 7.13 -3.92 -8.42
C LEU A 32 8.37 -3.40 -9.14
N MET A 33 8.91 -4.17 -10.08
CA MET A 33 10.07 -3.74 -10.89
C MET A 33 9.76 -2.61 -11.86
N ASP A 34 8.49 -2.36 -12.17
CA ASP A 34 8.10 -1.23 -13.00
C ASP A 34 8.20 0.08 -12.20
N CYS A 35 8.04 0.03 -10.88
CA CYS A 35 8.02 1.20 -10.00
C CYS A 35 9.32 1.45 -9.25
N PHE A 36 9.96 0.39 -8.74
CA PHE A 36 10.96 0.50 -7.67
C PHE A 36 12.35 0.00 -8.09
N LYS A 37 13.37 0.51 -7.36
CA LYS A 37 14.80 0.16 -7.56
C LYS A 37 15.21 -1.06 -6.73
N LEU A 38 14.39 -2.10 -6.72
CA LEU A 38 14.61 -3.31 -5.91
C LEU A 38 16.02 -3.89 -6.13
N GLY A 39 16.73 -4.22 -5.06
CA GLY A 39 18.10 -4.70 -5.13
C GLY A 39 18.46 -5.82 -4.15
N PHE A 40 17.68 -6.03 -3.09
CA PHE A 40 18.03 -7.01 -2.05
C PHE A 40 17.73 -8.45 -2.48
N ALA A 41 16.56 -8.69 -3.06
CA ALA A 41 16.19 -10.03 -3.49
C ALA A 41 16.73 -10.36 -4.87
N THR A 42 17.24 -11.58 -5.03
CA THR A 42 17.70 -12.09 -6.32
C THR A 42 16.57 -12.78 -7.08
N ASP A 43 16.61 -12.71 -8.41
CA ASP A 43 15.72 -13.50 -9.26
C ASP A 43 16.18 -14.96 -9.29
N GLY A 44 15.29 -15.89 -8.99
CA GLY A 44 15.65 -17.31 -8.93
C GLY A 44 14.47 -18.25 -9.09
N TYR A 45 14.26 -18.74 -10.33
CA TYR A 45 13.26 -19.77 -10.62
C TYR A 45 13.67 -21.18 -10.24
N ASN A 46 14.96 -21.44 -10.12
CA ASN A 46 15.53 -22.80 -9.94
C ASN A 46 15.95 -23.07 -8.50
N THR A 47 15.47 -22.29 -7.54
CA THR A 47 15.76 -22.53 -6.13
C THR A 47 15.03 -23.79 -5.66
N VAL A 48 15.80 -24.73 -5.12
CA VAL A 48 15.21 -25.94 -4.50
C VAL A 48 14.53 -25.51 -3.20
N VAL A 49 13.23 -25.68 -3.12
CA VAL A 49 12.44 -25.46 -1.91
C VAL A 49 12.43 -26.74 -1.10
N ASN A 50 12.77 -26.66 0.19
CA ASN A 50 12.77 -27.79 1.10
C ASN A 50 11.45 -27.87 1.88
N ASP A 51 10.87 -26.71 2.22
CA ASP A 51 9.66 -26.64 3.01
C ASP A 51 8.84 -25.37 2.67
N THR A 52 7.60 -25.31 3.12
CA THR A 52 6.68 -24.21 2.87
C THR A 52 6.09 -23.68 4.19
N TYR A 53 6.25 -22.40 4.42
CA TYR A 53 5.49 -21.68 5.44
C TYR A 53 4.27 -21.03 4.80
N THR A 54 3.08 -21.29 5.35
CA THR A 54 1.84 -20.65 4.92
C THR A 54 1.27 -19.82 6.08
N GLU A 55 1.04 -18.53 5.82
CA GLU A 55 0.37 -17.64 6.77
C GLU A 55 -1.03 -18.14 7.08
N SER A 56 -1.39 -18.21 8.35
CA SER A 56 -2.65 -18.84 8.82
C SER A 56 -3.83 -17.87 8.93
N GLY A 57 -3.65 -16.60 8.61
CA GLY A 57 -4.69 -15.57 8.72
C GLY A 57 -4.16 -14.20 8.32
N PHE A 58 -4.80 -13.13 8.78
CA PHE A 58 -4.38 -11.74 8.50
C PHE A 58 -3.75 -11.04 9.70
N SER A 59 -3.79 -11.64 10.89
CA SER A 59 -3.04 -11.16 12.06
C SER A 59 -1.54 -11.42 11.88
N PHE A 60 -0.73 -10.59 12.53
CA PHE A 60 0.70 -10.80 12.59
C PHE A 60 1.07 -12.08 13.37
N HIS A 61 1.84 -12.95 12.74
CA HIS A 61 2.32 -14.20 13.33
C HIS A 61 3.84 -14.19 13.49
N PRO A 62 4.37 -13.78 14.66
CA PRO A 62 5.82 -13.70 14.88
C PRO A 62 6.54 -15.03 14.75
N GLY A 63 5.83 -16.14 14.89
CA GLY A 63 6.39 -17.49 14.74
C GLY A 63 7.07 -17.78 13.41
N ILE A 64 6.80 -17.00 12.35
CA ILE A 64 7.52 -17.14 11.09
C ILE A 64 9.03 -16.97 11.28
N PHE A 65 9.46 -16.07 12.15
CA PHE A 65 10.87 -15.78 12.42
C PHE A 65 11.60 -16.89 13.18
N GLU A 66 10.87 -17.83 13.76
CA GLU A 66 11.40 -19.00 14.45
C GLU A 66 11.28 -20.27 13.60
N THR A 67 10.30 -20.33 12.72
CA THR A 67 10.00 -21.49 11.89
C THR A 67 10.89 -21.52 10.65
N VAL A 68 11.00 -20.39 9.95
CA VAL A 68 11.74 -20.29 8.68
C VAL A 68 13.22 -20.07 8.96
N LYS A 69 13.98 -21.18 9.05
CA LYS A 69 15.44 -21.19 9.26
C LYS A 69 16.06 -22.50 8.81
N ASP A 70 17.36 -22.51 8.71
CA ASP A 70 18.22 -23.70 8.49
C ASP A 70 18.13 -24.36 7.09
N HIS A 71 17.20 -23.97 6.21
CA HIS A 71 17.10 -24.47 4.84
C HIS A 71 16.25 -23.54 3.96
N ASN A 72 15.97 -23.93 2.72
CA ASN A 72 15.24 -23.11 1.77
C ASN A 72 13.73 -23.24 1.95
N TRP A 73 13.07 -22.14 2.27
CA TRP A 73 11.64 -22.05 2.51
C TRP A 73 10.92 -21.30 1.37
N ASP A 74 9.74 -21.80 0.98
CA ASP A 74 8.75 -21.03 0.25
C ASP A 74 7.79 -20.39 1.26
N ILE A 75 7.67 -19.05 1.26
CA ILE A 75 6.76 -18.34 2.16
C ILE A 75 5.53 -17.85 1.40
N ARG A 76 4.35 -18.27 1.87
CA ARG A 76 3.06 -18.02 1.24
C ARG A 76 2.12 -17.29 2.19
N GLY A 77 1.57 -16.17 1.75
CA GLY A 77 0.62 -15.36 2.53
C GLY A 77 0.49 -13.97 1.96
N TYR A 78 -0.30 -13.14 2.62
CA TYR A 78 -0.46 -11.73 2.30
C TYR A 78 0.48 -10.85 3.11
N PHE A 79 0.79 -11.23 4.36
CA PHE A 79 1.68 -10.54 5.30
C PHE A 79 1.32 -9.05 5.46
N GLN A 80 0.01 -8.74 5.54
CA GLN A 80 -0.51 -7.38 5.53
C GLN A 80 -0.38 -6.68 6.89
N SER A 81 0.85 -6.61 7.41
CA SER A 81 1.17 -5.83 8.60
C SER A 81 2.61 -5.31 8.52
N GLU A 82 2.85 -4.06 8.97
CA GLU A 82 4.22 -3.54 9.08
C GLU A 82 5.07 -4.33 10.09
N LYS A 83 4.44 -5.02 11.03
CA LYS A 83 5.12 -5.81 12.07
C LYS A 83 6.06 -6.88 11.50
N TYR A 84 5.80 -7.35 10.27
CA TYR A 84 6.67 -8.29 9.58
C TYR A 84 8.01 -7.69 9.14
N PHE A 85 8.12 -6.37 9.05
CA PHE A 85 9.32 -5.70 8.52
C PHE A 85 9.71 -4.41 9.26
N LYS A 86 9.04 -4.08 10.36
CA LYS A 86 9.29 -2.85 11.15
C LYS A 86 10.73 -2.76 11.63
N ASP A 87 11.33 -3.87 12.05
CA ASP A 87 12.74 -3.91 12.50
C ASP A 87 13.75 -3.59 11.38
N ASN A 88 13.31 -3.67 10.12
CA ASN A 88 14.12 -3.40 8.93
C ASN A 88 13.49 -2.28 8.06
N GLU A 89 12.76 -1.36 8.68
CA GLU A 89 12.02 -0.30 7.98
C GLU A 89 12.90 0.49 7.02
N SER A 90 14.09 0.92 7.45
CA SER A 90 15.03 1.66 6.60
C SER A 90 15.39 0.90 5.33
N LEU A 91 15.72 -0.39 5.46
CA LEU A 91 16.02 -1.25 4.31
C LEU A 91 14.82 -1.36 3.35
N ILE A 92 13.61 -1.51 3.89
CA ILE A 92 12.41 -1.61 3.05
C ILE A 92 12.12 -0.29 2.33
N ARG A 93 12.39 0.87 2.96
CA ARG A 93 12.29 2.19 2.31
C ARG A 93 13.31 2.36 1.20
N ASP A 94 14.53 1.86 1.38
CA ASP A 94 15.57 1.88 0.35
C ASP A 94 15.20 0.99 -0.84
N GLU A 95 14.64 -0.19 -0.60
CA GLU A 95 14.14 -1.10 -1.65
C GLU A 95 12.98 -0.49 -2.46
N PHE A 96 12.09 0.25 -1.81
CA PHE A 96 10.95 0.89 -2.46
C PHE A 96 11.22 2.34 -2.89
N GLN A 97 12.47 2.69 -3.18
CA GLN A 97 12.77 3.92 -3.89
C GLN A 97 12.22 3.86 -5.32
N PHE A 98 11.44 4.85 -5.70
CA PHE A 98 10.89 4.94 -7.06
C PHE A 98 12.00 5.15 -8.09
N LYS A 99 11.79 4.63 -9.29
CA LYS A 99 12.66 4.88 -10.42
C LYS A 99 12.59 6.34 -10.88
N ASP A 100 13.71 6.88 -11.36
CA ASP A 100 13.83 8.29 -11.73
C ASP A 100 12.92 8.69 -12.89
N ASP A 101 12.72 7.79 -13.85
CA ASP A 101 11.81 7.99 -14.98
C ASP A 101 10.34 8.06 -14.51
N LEU A 102 9.95 7.25 -13.52
CA LEU A 102 8.63 7.32 -12.93
C LEU A 102 8.44 8.63 -12.16
N ILE A 103 9.40 9.03 -11.32
CA ILE A 103 9.37 10.30 -10.58
C ILE A 103 9.20 11.47 -11.58
N SER A 104 10.02 11.51 -12.62
CA SER A 104 9.95 12.56 -13.65
C SER A 104 8.62 12.58 -14.38
N SER A 105 7.96 11.43 -14.54
CA SER A 105 6.63 11.35 -15.16
C SER A 105 5.49 11.85 -14.25
N CYS A 106 5.75 11.98 -12.96
CA CYS A 106 4.78 12.51 -11.97
C CYS A 106 4.81 14.04 -11.89
N ASP A 107 5.85 14.67 -12.43
CA ASP A 107 6.02 16.14 -12.38
C ASP A 107 5.05 16.81 -13.38
N ARG A 108 3.89 17.19 -12.86
CA ARG A 108 2.84 17.89 -13.59
C ARG A 108 2.35 19.07 -12.78
N ASP A 109 2.34 20.24 -13.38
CA ASP A 109 2.01 21.53 -12.74
C ASP A 109 0.66 21.52 -11.99
N ASP A 110 -0.34 20.78 -12.50
CA ASP A 110 -1.69 20.72 -11.95
C ASP A 110 -1.88 19.60 -10.89
N MET A 111 -0.88 18.73 -10.70
CA MET A 111 -0.93 17.61 -9.76
C MET A 111 0.23 17.60 -8.76
N ASP A 112 0.81 18.76 -8.47
CA ASP A 112 1.84 18.86 -7.42
C ASP A 112 1.30 18.32 -6.09
N PRO A 113 1.88 17.25 -5.53
CA PRO A 113 1.44 16.66 -4.29
C PRO A 113 1.87 17.48 -3.06
N THR A 114 2.80 18.41 -3.24
CA THR A 114 3.38 19.21 -2.15
C THR A 114 2.30 20.03 -1.46
N ASN A 115 2.24 19.96 -0.14
CA ASN A 115 1.23 20.59 0.69
C ASN A 115 -0.21 20.07 0.51
N LYS A 116 -0.43 19.00 -0.26
CA LYS A 116 -1.75 18.37 -0.40
C LYS A 116 -1.90 17.13 0.48
N ILE A 117 -3.15 16.83 0.78
CA ILE A 117 -3.55 15.61 1.48
C ILE A 117 -4.05 14.60 0.45
N ALA A 118 -3.46 13.43 0.42
CA ALA A 118 -3.93 12.35 -0.44
C ALA A 118 -5.27 11.79 0.07
N ILE A 119 -6.26 11.68 -0.81
CA ILE A 119 -7.48 10.91 -0.56
C ILE A 119 -7.52 9.76 -1.55
N HIS A 120 -7.55 8.53 -1.06
CA HIS A 120 -7.76 7.37 -1.92
C HIS A 120 -9.16 6.82 -1.78
N ILE A 121 -9.83 6.63 -2.91
CA ILE A 121 -11.15 6.02 -3.02
C ILE A 121 -11.04 4.77 -3.88
N ARG A 122 -11.32 3.61 -3.28
CA ARG A 122 -11.37 2.32 -3.99
C ARG A 122 -12.81 1.94 -4.25
N ARG A 123 -13.16 1.77 -5.52
CA ARG A 123 -14.52 1.41 -5.96
C ARG A 123 -14.54 0.24 -6.92
N GLY A 124 -13.88 0.31 -8.03
CA GLY A 124 -13.75 -0.66 -9.10
C GLY A 124 -14.40 -2.02 -8.84
N ASP A 125 -13.57 -3.00 -8.54
CA ASP A 125 -13.97 -4.35 -8.16
C ASP A 125 -14.75 -4.41 -6.82
N TYR A 126 -14.55 -3.45 -5.90
CA TYR A 126 -15.21 -3.42 -4.59
C TYR A 126 -16.73 -3.21 -4.66
N ILE A 127 -17.24 -2.60 -5.73
CA ILE A 127 -18.70 -2.42 -5.94
C ILE A 127 -19.43 -3.76 -5.87
N ASN A 128 -18.83 -4.81 -6.42
CA ASN A 128 -19.40 -6.15 -6.46
C ASN A 128 -18.95 -7.05 -5.30
N LEU A 129 -18.06 -6.57 -4.45
CA LEU A 129 -17.46 -7.31 -3.34
C LEU A 129 -17.73 -6.67 -1.98
N GLY A 130 -18.82 -5.90 -1.85
CA GLY A 130 -19.11 -5.10 -0.66
C GLY A 130 -19.18 -5.88 0.66
N ASP A 131 -19.53 -7.18 0.61
CA ASP A 131 -19.52 -8.04 1.79
C ASP A 131 -18.08 -8.42 2.25
N VAL A 132 -17.11 -8.34 1.35
CA VAL A 132 -15.69 -8.65 1.62
C VAL A 132 -14.88 -7.36 1.75
N HIS A 133 -15.10 -6.40 0.85
CA HIS A 133 -14.42 -5.12 0.78
C HIS A 133 -15.43 -3.97 0.80
N PRO A 134 -15.95 -3.60 1.96
CA PRO A 134 -16.96 -2.55 2.06
C PRO A 134 -16.39 -1.19 1.70
N PHE A 135 -17.16 -0.39 0.99
CA PHE A 135 -16.84 1.02 0.81
C PHE A 135 -16.96 1.74 2.17
N PRO A 136 -15.94 2.49 2.62
CA PRO A 136 -15.94 3.14 3.93
C PRO A 136 -17.11 4.12 4.15
N GLY A 137 -17.72 4.61 3.07
CA GLY A 137 -18.84 5.54 3.12
C GLY A 137 -18.42 7.01 3.09
N LYS A 138 -19.36 7.86 2.63
CA LYS A 138 -19.13 9.32 2.54
C LYS A 138 -18.82 9.94 3.90
N GLU A 139 -19.49 9.47 4.94
CA GLU A 139 -19.31 9.99 6.31
C GLU A 139 -17.86 9.84 6.80
N TYR A 140 -17.21 8.70 6.50
CA TYR A 140 -15.79 8.50 6.81
C TYR A 140 -14.92 9.57 6.15
N TYR A 141 -15.06 9.75 4.84
CA TYR A 141 -14.25 10.72 4.10
C TYR A 141 -14.49 12.15 4.56
N THR A 142 -15.75 12.53 4.80
CA THR A 142 -16.11 13.87 5.29
C THR A 142 -15.46 14.14 6.65
N LYS A 143 -15.62 13.23 7.61
CA LYS A 143 -14.98 13.36 8.93
C LYS A 143 -13.46 13.39 8.87
N ALA A 144 -12.88 12.56 7.99
CA ALA A 144 -11.44 12.54 7.79
C ALA A 144 -10.91 13.86 7.21
N MET A 145 -11.62 14.46 6.23
CA MET A 145 -11.25 15.76 5.66
C MET A 145 -11.34 16.90 6.69
N GLU A 146 -12.32 16.89 7.61
CA GLU A 146 -12.43 17.85 8.69
C GLU A 146 -11.20 17.87 9.62
N MET A 147 -10.44 16.77 9.67
CA MET A 147 -9.20 16.70 10.44
C MET A 147 -8.01 17.43 9.78
N PHE A 148 -8.18 17.92 8.55
CA PHE A 148 -7.17 18.66 7.79
C PHE A 148 -7.69 20.06 7.40
N PRO A 149 -8.02 20.93 8.36
CA PRO A 149 -8.61 22.23 8.08
C PRO A 149 -7.69 23.10 7.23
N GLY A 150 -8.25 23.73 6.19
CA GLY A 150 -7.51 24.65 5.31
C GLY A 150 -6.51 23.99 4.36
N ARG A 151 -6.54 22.66 4.23
CA ARG A 151 -5.65 21.94 3.31
C ARG A 151 -6.35 21.64 1.99
N GLU A 152 -5.56 21.52 0.94
CA GLU A 152 -5.96 21.02 -0.36
C GLU A 152 -5.86 19.50 -0.42
N PHE A 153 -6.68 18.88 -1.26
CA PHE A 153 -6.78 17.43 -1.37
C PHE A 153 -6.50 16.97 -2.79
N LEU A 154 -5.63 15.96 -2.91
CA LEU A 154 -5.39 15.25 -4.17
C LEU A 154 -6.07 13.89 -4.12
N ILE A 155 -7.07 13.70 -4.98
CA ILE A 155 -7.94 12.53 -5.00
C ILE A 155 -7.40 11.50 -5.99
N PHE A 156 -7.23 10.28 -5.52
CA PHE A 156 -6.80 9.10 -6.26
C PHE A 156 -7.93 8.06 -6.26
N SER A 157 -8.25 7.52 -7.40
CA SER A 157 -9.30 6.50 -7.49
C SER A 157 -9.18 5.67 -8.77
N ASP A 158 -9.61 4.43 -8.70
CA ASP A 158 -9.86 3.57 -9.86
C ASP A 158 -11.22 3.90 -10.54
N ASP A 159 -12.01 4.82 -9.97
CA ASP A 159 -13.26 5.36 -10.51
C ASP A 159 -13.30 6.89 -10.33
N ILE A 160 -12.36 7.58 -11.00
CA ILE A 160 -12.16 9.02 -10.82
C ILE A 160 -13.37 9.84 -11.30
N GLU A 161 -14.08 9.35 -12.31
CA GLU A 161 -15.28 10.00 -12.83
C GLU A 161 -16.44 10.00 -11.83
N TRP A 162 -16.57 8.95 -11.04
CA TRP A 162 -17.50 8.92 -9.93
C TRP A 162 -17.10 9.94 -8.86
N CYS A 163 -15.80 10.04 -8.55
CA CYS A 163 -15.31 11.02 -7.59
C CYS A 163 -15.66 12.45 -8.02
N ARG A 164 -15.42 12.79 -9.29
CA ARG A 164 -15.77 14.12 -9.86
C ARG A 164 -17.25 14.47 -9.76
N LYS A 165 -18.12 13.47 -9.86
CA LYS A 165 -19.58 13.65 -9.79
C LYS A 165 -20.11 13.57 -8.36
N SER A 166 -19.26 13.20 -7.40
CA SER A 166 -19.66 13.06 -6.01
C SER A 166 -19.86 14.42 -5.35
N ASP A 167 -20.91 14.58 -4.58
CA ASP A 167 -21.18 15.74 -3.75
C ASP A 167 -20.11 15.96 -2.65
N MET A 168 -19.33 14.94 -2.31
CA MET A 168 -18.18 15.06 -1.38
C MET A 168 -17.12 16.05 -1.87
N PHE A 169 -16.96 16.20 -3.18
CA PHE A 169 -15.93 17.03 -3.81
C PHE A 169 -16.53 18.14 -4.67
N SER A 170 -17.70 18.66 -4.26
CA SER A 170 -18.38 19.69 -5.01
C SER A 170 -17.58 20.97 -5.11
N GLY A 171 -17.50 21.54 -6.30
CA GLY A 171 -16.76 22.77 -6.58
C GLY A 171 -15.31 22.55 -7.04
N GLU A 172 -14.85 21.30 -7.11
CA GLU A 172 -13.53 20.91 -7.65
C GLU A 172 -12.37 21.80 -7.14
N GLU A 173 -11.48 22.25 -8.03
CA GLU A 173 -10.29 23.03 -7.70
C GLU A 173 -10.59 24.34 -6.94
N LYS A 174 -11.74 24.95 -7.18
CA LYS A 174 -12.14 26.17 -6.45
C LYS A 174 -12.30 25.95 -4.94
N ASN A 175 -12.57 24.70 -4.55
CA ASN A 175 -12.70 24.28 -3.16
C ASN A 175 -11.49 23.46 -2.69
N GLY A 176 -10.38 23.47 -3.46
CA GLY A 176 -9.15 22.77 -3.09
C GLY A 176 -9.17 21.25 -3.35
N TYR A 177 -9.99 20.76 -4.29
CA TYR A 177 -10.05 19.36 -4.69
C TYR A 177 -9.44 19.16 -6.06
N PHE A 178 -8.35 18.41 -6.11
CA PHE A 178 -7.63 18.04 -7.33
C PHE A 178 -7.79 16.55 -7.58
N PHE A 179 -7.87 16.14 -8.84
CA PHE A 179 -8.12 14.75 -9.19
C PHE A 179 -6.96 14.20 -10.00
N SER A 180 -6.37 13.10 -9.56
CA SER A 180 -5.30 12.47 -10.31
C SER A 180 -5.74 12.07 -11.72
N ARG A 181 -4.81 12.22 -12.67
CA ARG A 181 -4.92 11.78 -14.07
C ARG A 181 -3.84 10.74 -14.39
N GLY A 182 -3.12 10.30 -13.37
CA GLY A 182 -2.04 9.34 -13.49
C GLY A 182 -2.52 7.92 -13.70
N ASN A 183 -1.59 7.07 -14.09
CA ASN A 183 -1.80 5.62 -13.95
C ASN A 183 -1.46 5.17 -12.53
N GLN A 184 -1.73 3.91 -12.19
CA GLN A 184 -1.50 3.36 -10.85
C GLN A 184 -0.07 3.53 -10.31
N TYR A 185 0.95 3.60 -11.18
CA TYR A 185 2.34 3.76 -10.76
C TYR A 185 2.64 5.22 -10.42
N GLN A 186 2.16 6.14 -11.25
CA GLN A 186 2.23 7.57 -11.00
C GLN A 186 1.42 7.96 -9.76
N ASP A 187 0.24 7.38 -9.58
CA ASP A 187 -0.61 7.60 -8.40
C ASP A 187 0.08 7.16 -7.10
N MET A 188 0.74 5.99 -7.10
CA MET A 188 1.51 5.53 -5.95
C MET A 188 2.67 6.49 -5.63
N CYS A 189 3.38 6.94 -6.66
CA CYS A 189 4.49 7.90 -6.52
C CYS A 189 4.00 9.25 -5.99
N LEU A 190 2.95 9.83 -6.57
CA LEU A 190 2.36 11.10 -6.11
C LEU A 190 1.82 10.99 -4.69
N MET A 191 1.10 9.91 -4.40
CA MET A 191 0.55 9.66 -3.06
C MET A 191 1.65 9.62 -2.00
N SER A 192 2.81 9.02 -2.31
CA SER A 192 3.96 8.96 -1.39
C SER A 192 4.61 10.32 -1.12
N GLN A 193 4.28 11.36 -1.89
CA GLN A 193 4.82 12.71 -1.75
C GLN A 193 3.85 13.67 -1.03
N CYS A 194 2.61 13.26 -0.79
CA CYS A 194 1.62 14.07 -0.09
C CYS A 194 1.94 14.21 1.40
N ASP A 195 1.45 15.29 2.02
CA ASP A 195 1.76 15.64 3.42
C ASP A 195 0.90 14.92 4.46
N GLY A 196 -0.14 14.25 4.04
CA GLY A 196 -1.02 13.45 4.90
C GLY A 196 -1.94 12.60 4.05
N HIS A 197 -2.65 11.67 4.68
CA HIS A 197 -3.38 10.65 3.94
C HIS A 197 -4.73 10.34 4.56
N ILE A 198 -5.73 10.20 3.72
CA ILE A 198 -7.03 9.60 4.01
C ILE A 198 -7.14 8.37 3.12
N ILE A 199 -6.93 7.19 3.69
CA ILE A 199 -6.84 5.96 2.92
C ILE A 199 -8.16 5.20 2.83
N ALA A 200 -8.34 4.45 1.76
CA ALA A 200 -9.37 3.39 1.70
C ALA A 200 -8.87 2.13 2.43
N ASN A 201 -9.74 1.14 2.59
CA ASN A 201 -9.39 -0.22 3.01
C ASN A 201 -8.70 -0.98 1.86
N SER A 202 -7.57 -0.46 1.43
CA SER A 202 -6.83 -0.94 0.25
C SER A 202 -5.33 -0.94 0.51
N SER A 203 -4.67 -2.06 0.21
CA SER A 203 -3.21 -2.18 0.30
C SER A 203 -2.48 -1.16 -0.58
N PHE A 204 -3.12 -0.68 -1.65
CA PHE A 204 -2.56 0.37 -2.51
C PHE A 204 -2.35 1.68 -1.73
N SER A 205 -3.40 2.22 -1.13
CA SER A 205 -3.29 3.46 -0.35
C SER A 205 -2.55 3.27 0.98
N TRP A 206 -2.58 2.07 1.54
CA TRP A 206 -1.77 1.72 2.69
C TRP A 206 -0.27 1.97 2.39
N TRP A 207 0.20 1.45 1.25
CA TRP A 207 1.59 1.63 0.84
C TRP A 207 1.91 3.06 0.43
N GLY A 208 1.00 3.77 -0.22
CA GLY A 208 1.18 5.19 -0.52
C GLY A 208 1.42 6.02 0.74
N ALA A 209 0.61 5.79 1.78
CA ALA A 209 0.74 6.46 3.07
C ALA A 209 2.01 6.03 3.83
N TRP A 210 2.33 4.74 3.85
CA TRP A 210 3.52 4.22 4.53
C TRP A 210 4.82 4.76 3.88
N LEU A 211 4.89 4.79 2.56
CA LEU A 211 6.05 5.33 1.82
C LEU A 211 6.23 6.83 2.03
N ALA A 212 5.15 7.59 2.17
CA ALA A 212 5.21 9.03 2.45
C ALA A 212 5.87 9.35 3.79
N ASN A 213 5.84 8.44 4.74
CA ASN A 213 6.41 8.62 6.09
C ASN A 213 5.92 9.89 6.80
N LYS A 214 4.62 10.15 6.71
CA LYS A 214 4.00 11.33 7.35
C LYS A 214 3.23 10.90 8.59
N GLU A 215 3.22 11.78 9.58
CA GLU A 215 2.60 11.50 10.89
C GLU A 215 1.09 11.34 10.82
N LYS A 216 0.42 12.04 9.88
CA LYS A 216 -1.04 12.10 9.87
C LYS A 216 -1.64 11.24 8.76
N VAL A 217 -2.04 10.04 9.15
CA VAL A 217 -2.76 9.08 8.30
C VAL A 217 -4.09 8.73 8.96
N ILE A 218 -5.17 8.84 8.19
CA ILE A 218 -6.53 8.45 8.61
C ILE A 218 -6.92 7.20 7.85
N ALA A 219 -7.29 6.16 8.57
CA ALA A 219 -7.70 4.87 8.02
C ALA A 219 -9.15 4.53 8.42
N PRO A 220 -9.89 3.80 7.57
CA PRO A 220 -11.25 3.39 7.91
C PRO A 220 -11.24 2.29 8.96
N LYS A 221 -12.22 2.33 9.89
CA LYS A 221 -12.38 1.36 10.97
C LYS A 221 -12.58 -0.07 10.49
N THR A 222 -13.22 -0.25 9.35
CA THR A 222 -13.52 -1.56 8.79
C THR A 222 -12.63 -1.83 7.59
N TRP A 223 -11.71 -2.79 7.71
CA TRP A 223 -10.83 -3.17 6.61
C TRP A 223 -11.47 -4.22 5.71
N PHE A 224 -12.05 -5.26 6.31
CA PHE A 224 -12.85 -6.28 5.63
C PHE A 224 -14.27 -6.31 6.16
N GLY A 225 -15.21 -6.68 5.32
CA GLY A 225 -16.60 -6.90 5.66
C GLY A 225 -16.87 -8.26 6.29
N SER A 226 -18.14 -8.57 6.52
CA SER A 226 -18.58 -9.76 7.26
C SER A 226 -18.20 -11.10 6.61
N LYS A 227 -17.95 -11.12 5.31
CA LYS A 227 -17.51 -12.32 4.56
C LYS A 227 -16.00 -12.33 4.29
N GLY A 228 -15.27 -11.30 4.69
CA GLY A 228 -13.81 -11.24 4.63
C GLY A 228 -13.15 -11.80 5.89
N PRO A 229 -11.82 -11.78 5.95
CA PRO A 229 -11.07 -12.09 7.15
C PRO A 229 -11.54 -11.26 8.35
N GLN A 230 -11.49 -11.82 9.57
CA GLN A 230 -11.95 -11.14 10.78
C GLN A 230 -10.81 -10.79 11.75
N ASP A 231 -9.59 -11.19 11.42
CA ASP A 231 -8.37 -11.04 12.21
C ASP A 231 -7.37 -10.05 11.56
N TRP A 232 -7.87 -8.95 11.02
CA TRP A 232 -7.12 -7.98 10.21
C TRP A 232 -6.60 -6.75 10.98
N GLN A 233 -6.75 -6.69 12.29
CA GLN A 233 -6.46 -5.48 13.10
C GLN A 233 -4.99 -5.05 13.02
N ASP A 234 -4.08 -5.97 12.75
CA ASP A 234 -2.65 -5.70 12.59
C ASP A 234 -2.28 -5.00 11.26
N VAL A 235 -3.27 -4.71 10.40
CA VAL A 235 -3.06 -3.95 9.17
C VAL A 235 -2.73 -2.48 9.45
N TYR A 236 -3.18 -1.94 10.57
CA TYR A 236 -2.93 -0.54 10.91
C TYR A 236 -1.52 -0.35 11.48
N CYS A 237 -0.83 0.67 10.99
CA CYS A 237 0.43 1.09 11.55
C CYS A 237 0.22 1.82 12.88
N GLU A 238 1.24 1.75 13.73
CA GLU A 238 1.26 2.54 14.95
C GLU A 238 1.18 4.04 14.63
N GLY A 239 0.36 4.78 15.38
CA GLY A 239 0.16 6.23 15.17
C GLY A 239 -0.89 6.59 14.12
N TRP A 240 -1.43 5.64 13.35
CA TRP A 240 -2.52 5.95 12.44
C TRP A 240 -3.84 6.18 13.19
N THR A 241 -4.61 7.16 12.73
CA THR A 241 -5.95 7.41 13.28
C THR A 241 -6.97 6.55 12.55
N VAL A 242 -7.73 5.76 13.30
CA VAL A 242 -8.78 4.87 12.76
C VAL A 242 -10.15 5.46 13.07
N LEU A 243 -10.97 5.74 12.04
CA LEU A 243 -12.31 6.33 12.12
C LEU A 243 -13.42 5.33 11.78
#